data_4a3f8c09e84dbba1c53739ff69669d3a
#
_entry.id   4a3f8c09e84dbba1c53739ff69669d3a
#
_cell.length_a   1.000
_cell.length_b   1.000
_cell.length_c   1.000
_cell.angle_alpha   90.00
_cell.angle_beta   90.00
_cell.angle_gamma   90.00
#
_symmetry.space_group_name_H-M   'P 1'
#
loop_
_entity.id
_entity.type
_entity.pdbx_description
1 polymer ?
#
loop_
_entity_poly.entity_id
_entity_poly.type
_entity_poly.pdbx_seq_one_letter_code
_entity_poly.pdbx_strand_id
1 'polypeptide(L)'
;MDNNIRVFMHILNCSTKDESVITESVKEMILMADWEVIHTLACKGKVVALTFQKARDAISYVMDENPATKDELTKLLKKWESETLYVACSQIIKNHEIIRIIKILNKKSIVPLVFKGIVLSDLYNEDWQRFSADADILANDKYYDICNVLCEEHYIHDDINSKENVAVYKKGNVTFEIHKRLWEDYDNDIIKALERYEVGDIGNSHLIKIDKALMYTMNPIKHLYYLFFHLIKHISYTGTSIRSIMDISLFMQRYSLEIDFTQFVTQMQQLGYSQCAKAVFSICKEFFELDEDLIPVEFTGDSEYAQVMLQRMYENGAITGYNMDYNDTSMSVAYQVSYTEGYHYNKHLSIYMKMLFPGRYNLGPDYVYARNNPLLLPVAWIHRALRNILCTKKLFTVFKSDVNSAKEKINLLNELNISGNMNTKENN
;
A
#
# COMPACT_ATOMS: atom_id res chain seq x y z
N MET A 1 -12.70 4.39 -19.12
CA MET A 1 -11.89 3.34 -18.40
C MET A 1 -11.78 2.11 -19.30
N ASP A 2 -10.61 1.49 -19.34
CA ASP A 2 -10.31 0.29 -20.12
C ASP A 2 -11.20 -0.92 -19.74
N ASN A 3 -11.57 -1.78 -20.70
CA ASN A 3 -12.46 -2.93 -20.47
C ASN A 3 -11.85 -3.93 -19.47
N ASN A 4 -10.55 -4.20 -19.56
CA ASN A 4 -9.87 -5.14 -18.67
C ASN A 4 -9.87 -4.66 -17.22
N ILE A 5 -9.71 -3.34 -17.00
CA ILE A 5 -9.79 -2.74 -15.66
C ILE A 5 -11.22 -2.88 -15.12
N ARG A 6 -12.26 -2.64 -15.92
CA ARG A 6 -13.65 -2.82 -15.50
C ARG A 6 -13.96 -4.26 -15.11
N VAL A 7 -13.58 -5.22 -15.93
CA VAL A 7 -13.77 -6.65 -15.64
C VAL A 7 -13.00 -7.07 -14.39
N PHE A 8 -11.76 -6.62 -14.27
CA PHE A 8 -10.95 -6.88 -13.07
C PHE A 8 -11.60 -6.33 -11.79
N MET A 9 -12.08 -5.08 -11.80
CA MET A 9 -12.75 -4.47 -10.64
C MET A 9 -14.07 -5.19 -10.31
N HIS A 10 -14.82 -5.62 -11.32
CA HIS A 10 -16.02 -6.43 -11.12
C HIS A 10 -15.69 -7.79 -10.47
N ILE A 11 -14.67 -8.50 -10.96
CA ILE A 11 -14.19 -9.75 -10.36
C ILE A 11 -13.80 -9.53 -8.90
N LEU A 12 -13.08 -8.45 -8.63
CA LEU A 12 -12.60 -8.13 -7.28
C LEU A 12 -13.79 -7.86 -6.33
N ASN A 13 -14.79 -7.10 -6.77
CA ASN A 13 -16.01 -6.85 -5.99
C ASN A 13 -16.76 -8.15 -5.69
N CYS A 14 -17.04 -8.98 -6.71
CA CYS A 14 -17.71 -10.26 -6.52
C CYS A 14 -16.93 -11.20 -5.59
N SER A 15 -15.60 -11.08 -5.54
CA SER A 15 -14.76 -11.91 -4.67
C SER A 15 -14.90 -11.53 -3.19
N THR A 16 -15.20 -10.28 -2.87
CA THR A 16 -15.41 -9.83 -1.48
C THR A 16 -16.79 -10.19 -0.94
N LYS A 17 -17.80 -10.35 -1.84
CA LYS A 17 -19.21 -10.57 -1.48
C LYS A 17 -19.71 -11.99 -1.73
N ASP A 18 -18.86 -12.82 -2.32
CA ASP A 18 -19.23 -14.16 -2.80
C ASP A 18 -20.41 -14.19 -3.79
N GLU A 19 -20.52 -13.14 -4.61
CA GLU A 19 -21.55 -12.98 -5.63
C GLU A 19 -21.14 -13.66 -6.96
N SER A 20 -22.15 -13.90 -7.83
CA SER A 20 -21.87 -14.40 -9.19
C SER A 20 -21.16 -13.35 -10.02
N VAL A 21 -20.04 -13.72 -10.66
CA VAL A 21 -19.30 -12.85 -11.57
C VAL A 21 -19.97 -12.72 -12.94
N ILE A 22 -20.87 -13.67 -13.31
CA ILE A 22 -21.52 -13.69 -14.60
C ILE A 22 -22.94 -13.16 -14.46
N THR A 23 -23.14 -11.91 -14.90
CA THR A 23 -24.45 -11.26 -14.99
C THR A 23 -24.67 -10.78 -16.41
N GLU A 24 -25.94 -10.59 -16.84
CA GLU A 24 -26.25 -10.16 -18.19
C GLU A 24 -25.53 -8.85 -18.60
N SER A 25 -25.34 -7.94 -17.65
CA SER A 25 -24.70 -6.63 -17.90
C SER A 25 -23.20 -6.71 -18.17
N VAL A 26 -22.52 -7.80 -17.78
CA VAL A 26 -21.05 -7.91 -17.90
C VAL A 26 -20.60 -9.02 -18.86
N LYS A 27 -21.49 -9.88 -19.38
CA LYS A 27 -21.14 -10.99 -20.26
C LYS A 27 -20.28 -10.58 -21.45
N GLU A 28 -20.68 -9.53 -22.18
CA GLU A 28 -19.91 -9.02 -23.32
C GLU A 28 -18.51 -8.55 -22.90
N MET A 29 -18.42 -7.82 -21.79
CA MET A 29 -17.13 -7.33 -21.27
C MET A 29 -16.20 -8.49 -20.92
N ILE A 30 -16.73 -9.56 -20.31
CA ILE A 30 -15.99 -10.78 -19.95
C ILE A 30 -15.50 -11.51 -21.22
N LEU A 31 -16.32 -11.63 -22.26
CA LEU A 31 -15.94 -12.26 -23.52
C LEU A 31 -14.87 -11.49 -24.29
N MET A 32 -14.84 -10.17 -24.16
CA MET A 32 -13.90 -9.26 -24.84
C MET A 32 -12.64 -8.99 -24.01
N ALA A 33 -12.52 -9.55 -22.82
CA ALA A 33 -11.43 -9.25 -21.90
C ALA A 33 -10.14 -9.99 -22.27
N ASP A 34 -9.01 -9.33 -22.08
CA ASP A 34 -7.68 -9.95 -22.12
C ASP A 34 -7.34 -10.50 -20.71
N TRP A 35 -7.43 -11.82 -20.60
CA TRP A 35 -7.28 -12.51 -19.32
C TRP A 35 -5.84 -12.52 -18.78
N GLU A 36 -4.81 -12.43 -19.64
CA GLU A 36 -3.41 -12.26 -19.20
C GLU A 36 -3.22 -10.87 -18.58
N VAL A 37 -3.86 -9.85 -19.15
CA VAL A 37 -3.87 -8.49 -18.57
C VAL A 37 -4.58 -8.51 -17.20
N ILE A 38 -5.76 -9.15 -17.10
CA ILE A 38 -6.52 -9.24 -15.83
C ILE A 38 -5.70 -9.98 -14.76
N HIS A 39 -5.05 -11.10 -15.10
CA HIS A 39 -4.15 -11.78 -14.18
C HIS A 39 -3.01 -10.87 -13.71
N THR A 40 -2.40 -10.11 -14.64
CA THR A 40 -1.35 -9.14 -14.31
C THR A 40 -1.87 -8.05 -13.36
N LEU A 41 -3.09 -7.55 -13.57
CA LEU A 41 -3.75 -6.58 -12.67
C LEU A 41 -3.96 -7.18 -11.28
N ALA A 42 -4.38 -8.44 -11.17
CA ALA A 42 -4.54 -9.13 -9.89
C ALA A 42 -3.21 -9.28 -9.13
N CYS A 43 -2.11 -9.62 -9.84
CA CYS A 43 -0.77 -9.68 -9.27
C CYS A 43 -0.31 -8.30 -8.77
N LYS A 44 -0.41 -7.27 -9.61
CA LYS A 44 -0.05 -5.88 -9.27
C LYS A 44 -0.91 -5.36 -8.12
N GLY A 45 -2.20 -5.70 -8.12
CA GLY A 45 -3.15 -5.35 -7.07
C GLY A 45 -2.90 -6.03 -5.73
N LYS A 46 -2.02 -7.06 -5.68
CA LYS A 46 -1.80 -7.93 -4.51
C LYS A 46 -3.07 -8.67 -4.07
N VAL A 47 -3.91 -9.06 -5.04
CA VAL A 47 -5.20 -9.71 -4.83
C VAL A 47 -5.36 -11.00 -5.64
N VAL A 48 -4.26 -11.57 -6.13
CA VAL A 48 -4.23 -12.76 -6.98
C VAL A 48 -4.98 -13.93 -6.34
N ALA A 49 -4.78 -14.18 -5.06
CA ALA A 49 -5.44 -15.27 -4.34
C ALA A 49 -6.92 -14.98 -4.08
N LEU A 50 -7.27 -13.75 -3.79
CA LEU A 50 -8.65 -13.33 -3.57
C LEU A 50 -9.50 -13.49 -4.83
N THR A 51 -8.97 -13.11 -6.00
CA THR A 51 -9.72 -13.02 -7.26
C THR A 51 -9.80 -14.34 -8.02
N PHE A 52 -8.97 -15.33 -7.69
CA PHE A 52 -8.84 -16.57 -8.48
C PHE A 52 -10.16 -17.31 -8.71
N GLN A 53 -10.97 -17.50 -7.66
CA GLN A 53 -12.22 -18.28 -7.76
C GLN A 53 -13.18 -17.65 -8.78
N LYS A 54 -13.42 -16.35 -8.67
CA LYS A 54 -14.32 -15.62 -9.59
C LYS A 54 -13.73 -15.47 -10.99
N ALA A 55 -12.41 -15.31 -11.10
CA ALA A 55 -11.72 -15.33 -12.38
C ALA A 55 -11.86 -16.70 -13.08
N ARG A 56 -11.73 -17.80 -12.33
CA ARG A 56 -11.94 -19.16 -12.86
C ARG A 56 -13.36 -19.35 -13.40
N ASP A 57 -14.38 -18.89 -12.67
CA ASP A 57 -15.77 -19.00 -13.08
C ASP A 57 -16.02 -18.20 -14.37
N ALA A 58 -15.50 -16.98 -14.47
CA ALA A 58 -15.59 -16.14 -15.66
C ALA A 58 -14.82 -16.73 -16.86
N ILE A 59 -13.60 -17.21 -16.64
CA ILE A 59 -12.80 -17.86 -17.70
C ILE A 59 -13.48 -19.14 -18.19
N SER A 60 -14.09 -19.92 -17.29
CA SER A 60 -14.84 -21.13 -17.69
C SER A 60 -16.00 -20.76 -18.61
N TYR A 61 -16.73 -19.70 -18.32
CA TYR A 61 -17.77 -19.18 -19.21
C TYR A 61 -17.21 -18.78 -20.59
N VAL A 62 -16.06 -18.09 -20.64
CA VAL A 62 -15.40 -17.73 -21.91
C VAL A 62 -15.01 -18.96 -22.71
N MET A 63 -14.48 -20.01 -22.08
CA MET A 63 -14.10 -21.25 -22.75
C MET A 63 -15.31 -22.03 -23.31
N ASP A 64 -16.46 -21.92 -22.64
CA ASP A 64 -17.71 -22.54 -23.13
C ASP A 64 -18.29 -21.80 -24.35
N GLU A 65 -18.25 -20.45 -24.32
CA GLU A 65 -18.74 -19.64 -25.45
C GLU A 65 -17.75 -19.59 -26.63
N ASN A 66 -16.44 -19.72 -26.38
CA ASN A 66 -15.37 -19.70 -27.37
C ASN A 66 -14.36 -20.84 -27.16
N PRO A 67 -14.65 -22.06 -27.63
CA PRO A 67 -13.78 -23.22 -27.45
C PRO A 67 -12.36 -23.06 -28.02
N ALA A 68 -12.13 -22.14 -28.96
CA ALA A 68 -10.81 -21.88 -29.54
C ALA A 68 -9.81 -21.33 -28.53
N THR A 69 -10.27 -20.71 -27.47
CA THR A 69 -9.43 -20.12 -26.41
C THR A 69 -9.05 -21.13 -25.32
N LYS A 70 -9.60 -22.33 -25.35
CA LYS A 70 -9.54 -23.31 -24.26
C LYS A 70 -8.12 -23.69 -23.83
N ASP A 71 -7.22 -23.94 -24.79
CA ASP A 71 -5.86 -24.38 -24.46
C ASP A 71 -5.03 -23.25 -23.77
N GLU A 72 -5.19 -22.02 -24.24
CA GLU A 72 -4.51 -20.85 -23.69
C GLU A 72 -5.03 -20.53 -22.29
N LEU A 73 -6.34 -20.40 -22.15
CA LEU A 73 -6.98 -20.07 -20.86
C LEU A 73 -6.79 -21.18 -19.82
N THR A 74 -6.73 -22.44 -20.23
CA THR A 74 -6.39 -23.55 -19.30
C THR A 74 -4.97 -23.41 -18.74
N LYS A 75 -4.01 -22.98 -19.55
CA LYS A 75 -2.62 -22.72 -19.07
C LYS A 75 -2.59 -21.56 -18.11
N LEU A 76 -3.29 -20.48 -18.41
CA LEU A 76 -3.41 -19.32 -17.55
C LEU A 76 -4.05 -19.69 -16.20
N LEU A 77 -5.15 -20.45 -16.20
CA LEU A 77 -5.80 -20.91 -14.97
C LEU A 77 -4.87 -21.75 -14.10
N LYS A 78 -4.10 -22.66 -14.67
CA LYS A 78 -3.11 -23.45 -13.91
C LYS A 78 -2.02 -22.57 -13.28
N LYS A 79 -1.56 -21.56 -14.01
CA LYS A 79 -0.60 -20.57 -13.48
C LYS A 79 -1.20 -19.80 -12.32
N TRP A 80 -2.40 -19.25 -12.49
CA TRP A 80 -3.10 -18.48 -11.47
C TRP A 80 -3.40 -19.31 -10.22
N GLU A 81 -3.86 -20.56 -10.41
CA GLU A 81 -4.09 -21.50 -9.31
C GLU A 81 -2.82 -21.78 -8.50
N SER A 82 -1.70 -22.03 -9.19
CA SER A 82 -0.41 -22.26 -8.52
C SER A 82 0.04 -21.06 -7.69
N GLU A 83 -0.11 -19.85 -8.24
CA GLU A 83 0.21 -18.61 -7.52
C GLU A 83 -0.74 -18.38 -6.33
N THR A 84 -2.02 -18.67 -6.49
CA THR A 84 -3.03 -18.60 -5.44
C THR A 84 -2.69 -19.54 -4.28
N LEU A 85 -2.38 -20.81 -4.59
CA LEU A 85 -1.99 -21.80 -3.58
C LEU A 85 -0.72 -21.36 -2.83
N TYR A 86 0.27 -20.85 -3.56
CA TYR A 86 1.49 -20.33 -2.92
C TYR A 86 1.20 -19.18 -1.96
N VAL A 87 0.38 -18.20 -2.39
CA VAL A 87 0.01 -17.06 -1.55
C VAL A 87 -0.80 -17.52 -0.34
N ALA A 88 -1.83 -18.37 -0.53
CA ALA A 88 -2.68 -18.88 0.54
C ALA A 88 -1.87 -19.63 1.60
N CYS A 89 -1.05 -20.61 1.19
CA CYS A 89 -0.19 -21.34 2.10
C CYS A 89 0.77 -20.42 2.85
N SER A 90 1.37 -19.45 2.16
CA SER A 90 2.28 -18.49 2.76
C SER A 90 1.60 -17.59 3.80
N GLN A 91 0.36 -17.11 3.52
CA GLN A 91 -0.41 -16.30 4.47
C GLN A 91 -0.87 -17.12 5.68
N ILE A 92 -1.38 -18.35 5.49
CA ILE A 92 -1.79 -19.24 6.58
C ILE A 92 -0.62 -19.49 7.54
N ILE A 93 0.55 -19.87 7.02
CA ILE A 93 1.76 -20.12 7.82
C ILE A 93 2.15 -18.86 8.59
N LYS A 94 2.12 -17.70 7.93
CA LYS A 94 2.48 -16.43 8.55
C LYS A 94 1.49 -16.04 9.65
N ASN A 95 0.19 -16.08 9.37
CA ASN A 95 -0.84 -15.73 10.36
C ASN A 95 -0.74 -16.63 11.59
N HIS A 96 -0.54 -17.94 11.39
CA HIS A 96 -0.34 -18.88 12.49
C HIS A 96 0.91 -18.53 13.33
N GLU A 97 2.02 -18.19 12.68
CA GLU A 97 3.27 -17.85 13.38
C GLU A 97 3.13 -16.50 14.13
N ILE A 98 2.45 -15.51 13.56
CA ILE A 98 2.15 -14.25 14.25
C ILE A 98 1.33 -14.50 15.51
N ILE A 99 0.26 -15.29 15.42
CA ILE A 99 -0.58 -15.70 16.56
C ILE A 99 0.27 -16.42 17.62
N ARG A 100 1.16 -17.31 17.19
CA ARG A 100 2.07 -18.04 18.10
C ARG A 100 2.96 -17.08 18.88
N ILE A 101 3.60 -16.14 18.21
CA ILE A 101 4.46 -15.12 18.86
C ILE A 101 3.65 -14.26 19.83
N ILE A 102 2.46 -13.79 19.43
CA ILE A 102 1.61 -13.00 20.32
C ILE A 102 1.22 -13.79 21.57
N LYS A 103 0.89 -15.08 21.45
CA LYS A 103 0.62 -15.94 22.61
C LYS A 103 1.85 -16.07 23.54
N ILE A 104 3.06 -16.08 23.01
CA ILE A 104 4.29 -16.08 23.81
C ILE A 104 4.46 -14.75 24.55
N LEU A 105 4.24 -13.63 23.86
CA LEU A 105 4.24 -12.30 24.47
C LEU A 105 3.19 -12.21 25.62
N ASN A 106 1.98 -12.71 25.38
CA ASN A 106 0.92 -12.73 26.40
C ASN A 106 1.34 -13.53 27.65
N LYS A 107 2.03 -14.68 27.51
CA LYS A 107 2.55 -15.42 28.66
C LYS A 107 3.58 -14.63 29.47
N LYS A 108 4.25 -13.67 28.85
CA LYS A 108 5.18 -12.74 29.50
C LYS A 108 4.47 -11.44 29.94
N SER A 109 3.13 -11.41 29.97
CA SER A 109 2.30 -10.24 30.31
C SER A 109 2.50 -9.05 29.39
N ILE A 110 2.88 -9.29 28.11
CA ILE A 110 3.01 -8.30 27.07
C ILE A 110 1.84 -8.45 26.11
N VAL A 111 1.02 -7.41 25.98
CA VAL A 111 -0.08 -7.34 25.01
C VAL A 111 0.35 -6.32 23.95
N PRO A 112 0.78 -6.76 22.76
CA PRO A 112 1.27 -5.85 21.72
C PRO A 112 0.12 -5.11 21.04
N LEU A 113 0.40 -3.91 20.45
CA LEU A 113 -0.52 -3.25 19.55
C LEU A 113 -0.21 -3.66 18.10
N VAL A 114 -1.19 -4.27 17.44
CA VAL A 114 -1.12 -4.70 16.03
C VAL A 114 -2.13 -3.90 15.22
N PHE A 115 -1.74 -3.36 14.07
CA PHE A 115 -2.58 -2.38 13.36
C PHE A 115 -2.72 -2.60 11.86
N LYS A 116 -2.14 -3.67 11.35
CA LYS A 116 -2.26 -4.15 9.95
C LYS A 116 -2.30 -5.69 9.91
N GLY A 117 -1.91 -6.24 8.77
CA GLY A 117 -1.71 -7.67 8.63
C GLY A 117 -2.92 -8.46 9.09
N ILE A 118 -2.76 -9.19 10.18
CA ILE A 118 -3.76 -10.09 10.74
C ILE A 118 -5.04 -9.37 11.21
N VAL A 119 -4.95 -8.13 11.66
CA VAL A 119 -6.13 -7.36 12.12
C VAL A 119 -7.04 -7.01 10.94
N LEU A 120 -6.46 -6.62 9.80
CA LEU A 120 -7.23 -6.30 8.60
C LEU A 120 -7.65 -7.56 7.83
N SER A 121 -6.94 -8.69 7.99
CA SER A 121 -7.35 -9.93 7.34
C SER A 121 -8.66 -10.49 7.90
N ASP A 122 -9.02 -10.14 9.14
CA ASP A 122 -10.33 -10.46 9.76
C ASP A 122 -11.53 -9.78 9.07
N LEU A 123 -11.28 -8.79 8.20
CA LEU A 123 -12.31 -8.14 7.38
C LEU A 123 -12.64 -8.91 6.10
N TYR A 124 -11.83 -9.91 5.73
CA TYR A 124 -11.99 -10.73 4.54
C TYR A 124 -12.77 -12.02 4.86
N ASN A 125 -13.38 -12.63 3.85
CA ASN A 125 -14.12 -13.89 4.03
C ASN A 125 -13.20 -15.00 4.59
N GLU A 126 -11.95 -15.02 4.12
CA GLU A 126 -10.91 -15.91 4.63
C GLU A 126 -9.63 -15.08 4.88
N ASP A 127 -8.99 -15.25 6.01
CA ASP A 127 -7.85 -14.44 6.44
C ASP A 127 -6.64 -14.53 5.49
N TRP A 128 -6.45 -15.66 4.81
CA TRP A 128 -5.39 -15.88 3.82
C TRP A 128 -5.61 -15.14 2.50
N GLN A 129 -6.82 -14.66 2.21
CA GLN A 129 -7.13 -13.89 0.99
C GLN A 129 -6.46 -12.52 0.99
N ARG A 130 -6.20 -11.98 2.19
CA ARG A 130 -5.52 -10.71 2.32
C ARG A 130 -4.00 -10.90 2.37
N PHE A 131 -3.33 -10.65 1.24
CA PHE A 131 -1.87 -10.65 1.21
C PHE A 131 -1.28 -9.56 2.13
N SER A 132 -0.35 -9.93 3.01
CA SER A 132 0.55 -9.00 3.71
C SER A 132 1.98 -9.52 3.63
N ALA A 133 2.97 -8.61 3.55
CA ALA A 133 4.38 -8.97 3.52
C ALA A 133 4.93 -9.20 4.93
N ASP A 134 4.46 -8.45 5.90
CA ASP A 134 4.99 -8.25 7.24
C ASP A 134 3.89 -8.30 8.31
N ALA A 135 4.31 -8.35 9.56
CA ALA A 135 3.49 -8.14 10.74
C ALA A 135 3.98 -6.89 11.46
N ASP A 136 3.16 -5.85 11.48
CA ASP A 136 3.49 -4.57 12.11
C ASP A 136 3.05 -4.57 13.57
N ILE A 137 3.99 -4.39 14.49
CA ILE A 137 3.75 -4.26 15.92
C ILE A 137 4.26 -2.91 16.41
N LEU A 138 3.39 -2.10 17.01
CA LEU A 138 3.77 -0.91 17.74
C LEU A 138 4.09 -1.31 19.17
N ALA A 139 5.36 -1.15 19.54
CA ALA A 139 5.89 -1.70 20.77
C ALA A 139 5.96 -0.70 21.93
N ASN A 140 6.01 0.61 21.63
CA ASN A 140 6.14 1.68 22.62
C ASN A 140 7.21 1.35 23.69
N ASP A 141 6.85 1.35 24.97
CA ASP A 141 7.71 1.04 26.12
C ASP A 141 8.17 -0.44 26.17
N LYS A 142 7.51 -1.35 25.44
CA LYS A 142 7.83 -2.80 25.37
C LYS A 142 8.76 -3.18 24.22
N TYR A 143 9.34 -2.21 23.55
CA TYR A 143 10.15 -2.44 22.35
C TYR A 143 11.27 -3.47 22.58
N TYR A 144 12.07 -3.29 23.61
CA TYR A 144 13.20 -4.21 23.88
C TYR A 144 12.71 -5.60 24.34
N ASP A 145 11.63 -5.67 25.10
CA ASP A 145 11.03 -6.93 25.54
C ASP A 145 10.54 -7.76 24.35
N ILE A 146 9.86 -7.12 23.38
CA ILE A 146 9.37 -7.78 22.17
C ILE A 146 10.52 -8.23 21.29
N CYS A 147 11.54 -7.38 21.08
CA CYS A 147 12.73 -7.74 20.32
C CYS A 147 13.46 -8.94 20.94
N ASN A 148 13.60 -8.98 22.26
CA ASN A 148 14.24 -10.11 22.98
C ASN A 148 13.44 -11.40 22.76
N VAL A 149 12.10 -11.37 22.83
CA VAL A 149 11.26 -12.54 22.55
C VAL A 149 11.46 -13.05 21.13
N LEU A 150 11.55 -12.16 20.13
CA LEU A 150 11.83 -12.58 18.77
C LEU A 150 13.20 -13.24 18.62
N CYS A 151 14.24 -12.72 19.29
CA CYS A 151 15.56 -13.36 19.33
C CYS A 151 15.52 -14.74 20.00
N GLU A 152 14.83 -14.88 21.15
CA GLU A 152 14.63 -16.16 21.84
C GLU A 152 13.92 -17.19 20.94
N GLU A 153 13.00 -16.73 20.10
CA GLU A 153 12.25 -17.55 19.14
C GLU A 153 13.00 -17.75 17.80
N HIS A 154 14.30 -17.40 17.76
CA HIS A 154 15.21 -17.58 16.63
C HIS A 154 14.86 -16.75 15.40
N TYR A 155 14.28 -15.56 15.58
CA TYR A 155 14.20 -14.56 14.53
C TYR A 155 15.53 -13.83 14.42
N ILE A 156 15.96 -13.59 13.19
CA ILE A 156 17.22 -12.90 12.88
C ILE A 156 16.91 -11.43 12.61
N HIS A 157 17.62 -10.54 13.31
CA HIS A 157 17.54 -9.10 13.06
C HIS A 157 18.10 -8.78 11.68
N ASP A 158 17.32 -8.04 10.88
CA ASP A 158 17.70 -7.58 9.53
C ASP A 158 18.19 -6.13 9.60
N ASP A 159 19.49 -5.94 9.80
CA ASP A 159 20.10 -4.61 9.89
C ASP A 159 19.95 -3.79 8.62
N ILE A 160 19.84 -4.44 7.44
CA ILE A 160 19.74 -3.77 6.14
C ILE A 160 18.37 -3.08 5.99
N ASN A 161 17.31 -3.77 6.41
CA ASN A 161 15.94 -3.27 6.28
C ASN A 161 15.45 -2.55 7.54
N SER A 162 16.18 -2.65 8.67
CA SER A 162 15.86 -1.90 9.88
C SER A 162 16.18 -0.42 9.73
N LYS A 163 15.38 0.43 10.41
CA LYS A 163 15.54 1.87 10.48
C LYS A 163 15.61 2.30 11.94
N GLU A 164 15.87 3.58 12.20
CA GLU A 164 16.01 4.09 13.57
C GLU A 164 14.80 3.77 14.48
N ASN A 165 13.59 3.88 13.91
CA ASN A 165 12.34 3.66 14.65
C ASN A 165 11.66 2.32 14.36
N VAL A 166 12.21 1.49 13.46
CA VAL A 166 11.63 0.21 13.04
C VAL A 166 12.70 -0.87 12.97
N ALA A 167 12.63 -1.85 13.86
CA ALA A 167 13.47 -3.04 13.75
C ALA A 167 12.76 -4.14 12.96
N VAL A 168 13.48 -4.74 12.03
CA VAL A 168 12.97 -5.82 11.18
C VAL A 168 13.57 -7.15 11.64
N TYR A 169 12.71 -8.13 11.88
CA TYR A 169 13.10 -9.49 12.29
C TYR A 169 12.53 -10.51 11.32
N LYS A 170 13.35 -11.49 10.90
CA LYS A 170 12.96 -12.47 9.89
C LYS A 170 13.23 -13.91 10.36
N LYS A 171 12.29 -14.81 9.99
CA LYS A 171 12.46 -16.27 10.13
C LYS A 171 11.67 -16.95 8.99
N GLY A 172 12.39 -17.58 8.05
CA GLY A 172 11.79 -18.09 6.83
C GLY A 172 11.04 -17.00 6.06
N ASN A 173 9.76 -17.19 5.78
CA ASN A 173 8.91 -16.24 5.07
C ASN A 173 8.15 -15.27 6.00
N VAL A 174 8.43 -15.33 7.32
CA VAL A 174 7.73 -14.47 8.28
C VAL A 174 8.63 -13.29 8.66
N THR A 175 8.09 -12.09 8.49
CA THR A 175 8.77 -10.84 8.82
C THR A 175 7.94 -10.09 9.86
N PHE A 176 8.60 -9.64 10.93
CA PHE A 176 8.05 -8.70 11.89
C PHE A 176 8.72 -7.34 11.75
N GLU A 177 7.92 -6.29 11.71
CA GLU A 177 8.36 -4.90 11.84
C GLU A 177 7.95 -4.37 13.22
N ILE A 178 8.94 -4.15 14.07
CA ILE A 178 8.73 -3.67 15.43
C ILE A 178 8.97 -2.18 15.47
N HIS A 179 7.90 -1.43 15.59
CA HIS A 179 7.88 0.01 15.58
C HIS A 179 8.05 0.59 16.99
N LYS A 180 9.06 1.44 17.21
CA LYS A 180 9.15 2.28 18.41
C LYS A 180 8.13 3.40 18.39
N ARG A 181 7.91 3.95 17.19
CA ARG A 181 6.92 4.98 16.86
C ARG A 181 6.21 4.56 15.59
N LEU A 182 4.95 4.94 15.47
CA LEU A 182 4.10 4.58 14.33
C LEU A 182 4.63 5.14 13.00
N TRP A 183 5.29 6.29 13.07
CA TRP A 183 5.77 7.03 11.90
C TRP A 183 7.29 7.07 11.86
N GLU A 184 7.83 6.92 10.67
CA GLU A 184 9.25 7.16 10.43
C GLU A 184 9.53 8.66 10.49
N ASP A 185 10.76 9.04 10.90
CA ASP A 185 11.20 10.44 10.95
C ASP A 185 11.32 11.03 9.54
N TYR A 186 10.18 11.40 8.98
CA TYR A 186 10.13 12.38 7.90
C TYR A 186 9.78 13.71 8.55
N ASP A 187 10.67 14.69 8.42
CA ASP A 187 10.39 16.05 8.87
C ASP A 187 9.35 16.68 7.93
N ASN A 188 8.09 16.34 8.16
CA ASN A 188 6.99 16.98 7.47
C ASN A 188 5.83 17.26 8.44
N ASP A 189 5.05 18.28 8.11
CA ASP A 189 3.94 18.74 8.95
C ASP A 189 2.83 17.70 9.12
N ILE A 190 2.76 16.70 8.21
CA ILE A 190 1.83 15.58 8.28
C ILE A 190 2.13 14.71 9.48
N ILE A 191 3.39 14.34 9.68
CA ILE A 191 3.81 13.52 10.82
C ILE A 191 3.53 14.25 12.13
N LYS A 192 3.86 15.55 12.19
CA LYS A 192 3.55 16.38 13.35
C LYS A 192 2.04 16.46 13.63
N ALA A 193 1.22 16.53 12.57
CA ALA A 193 -0.24 16.51 12.70
C ALA A 193 -0.72 15.16 13.24
N LEU A 194 -0.18 14.05 12.73
CA LEU A 194 -0.57 12.70 13.16
C LEU A 194 -0.15 12.37 14.58
N GLU A 195 1.01 12.89 15.03
CA GLU A 195 1.43 12.82 16.43
C GLU A 195 0.46 13.58 17.34
N ARG A 196 -0.01 14.77 16.90
CA ARG A 196 -1.04 15.54 17.65
C ARG A 196 -2.36 14.77 17.79
N TYR A 197 -2.69 13.92 16.83
CA TYR A 197 -3.91 13.09 16.86
C TYR A 197 -3.73 11.77 17.62
N GLU A 198 -2.55 11.55 18.22
CA GLU A 198 -2.25 10.39 19.06
C GLU A 198 -2.63 9.05 18.39
N VAL A 199 -2.36 8.93 17.08
CA VAL A 199 -2.81 7.79 16.28
C VAL A 199 -2.21 6.46 16.78
N GLY A 200 -1.10 6.48 17.48
CA GLY A 200 -0.45 5.30 18.07
C GLY A 200 -0.62 5.16 19.59
N ASP A 201 -1.55 5.90 20.22
CA ASP A 201 -1.75 5.81 21.65
C ASP A 201 -2.46 4.51 22.06
N ILE A 202 -1.80 3.73 22.93
CA ILE A 202 -2.36 2.48 23.49
C ILE A 202 -3.54 2.78 24.44
N GLY A 203 -3.56 3.92 25.12
CA GLY A 203 -4.61 4.28 26.07
C GLY A 203 -6.01 4.33 25.47
N ASN A 204 -6.11 4.56 24.16
CA ASN A 204 -7.36 4.58 23.39
C ASN A 204 -7.48 3.41 22.41
N SER A 205 -6.79 2.31 22.64
CA SER A 205 -6.79 1.13 21.79
C SER A 205 -7.87 0.14 22.19
N HIS A 206 -8.35 -0.67 21.25
CA HIS A 206 -9.28 -1.76 21.50
C HIS A 206 -8.52 -3.05 21.76
N LEU A 207 -8.90 -3.77 22.84
CA LEU A 207 -8.40 -5.11 23.09
C LEU A 207 -9.21 -6.11 22.24
N ILE A 208 -8.52 -6.81 21.36
CA ILE A 208 -9.10 -7.85 20.52
C ILE A 208 -8.48 -9.21 20.82
N LYS A 209 -9.17 -10.27 20.40
CA LYS A 209 -8.72 -11.64 20.59
C LYS A 209 -8.88 -12.41 19.29
N ILE A 210 -7.78 -12.87 18.71
CA ILE A 210 -7.76 -13.72 17.51
C ILE A 210 -7.11 -15.06 17.92
N ASP A 211 -7.82 -16.17 17.72
CA ASP A 211 -7.36 -17.52 18.09
C ASP A 211 -6.68 -17.59 19.49
N LYS A 212 -7.32 -17.02 20.50
CA LYS A 212 -6.83 -16.93 21.89
C LYS A 212 -5.61 -16.05 22.12
N ALA A 213 -5.04 -15.42 21.11
CA ALA A 213 -4.01 -14.39 21.25
C ALA A 213 -4.67 -13.05 21.57
N LEU A 214 -4.22 -12.38 22.64
CA LEU A 214 -4.68 -11.06 23.05
C LEU A 214 -3.75 -10.00 22.44
N MET A 215 -4.34 -9.01 21.79
CA MET A 215 -3.61 -7.86 21.23
C MET A 215 -4.47 -6.61 21.28
N TYR A 216 -3.83 -5.48 21.35
CA TYR A 216 -4.49 -4.21 21.09
C TYR A 216 -4.53 -3.91 19.60
N THR A 217 -5.52 -3.19 19.15
CA THR A 217 -5.55 -2.53 17.85
C THR A 217 -6.03 -1.08 18.03
N MET A 218 -5.80 -0.24 17.03
CA MET A 218 -6.24 1.15 17.08
C MET A 218 -7.76 1.23 17.18
N ASN A 219 -8.29 2.26 17.85
CA ASN A 219 -9.73 2.53 17.77
C ASN A 219 -10.10 2.91 16.31
N PRO A 220 -11.38 2.75 15.91
CA PRO A 220 -11.77 2.86 14.50
C PRO A 220 -11.38 4.17 13.81
N ILE A 221 -11.55 5.32 14.45
CA ILE A 221 -11.16 6.61 13.85
C ILE A 221 -9.64 6.71 13.63
N LYS A 222 -8.83 6.32 14.62
CA LYS A 222 -7.37 6.34 14.51
C LYS A 222 -6.87 5.33 13.49
N HIS A 223 -7.54 4.17 13.39
CA HIS A 223 -7.21 3.15 12.39
C HIS A 223 -7.53 3.65 10.97
N LEU A 224 -8.68 4.31 10.77
CA LEU A 224 -9.03 4.92 9.49
C LEU A 224 -8.01 5.98 9.08
N TYR A 225 -7.59 6.87 10.00
CA TYR A 225 -6.49 7.79 9.74
C TYR A 225 -5.24 7.07 9.30
N TYR A 226 -4.84 6.05 10.04
CA TYR A 226 -3.66 5.27 9.70
C TYR A 226 -3.75 4.68 8.29
N LEU A 227 -4.89 4.10 7.91
CA LEU A 227 -5.09 3.52 6.58
C LEU A 227 -4.96 4.57 5.48
N PHE A 228 -5.59 5.73 5.64
CA PHE A 228 -5.48 6.84 4.67
C PHE A 228 -4.06 7.38 4.57
N PHE A 229 -3.39 7.64 5.69
CA PHE A 229 -2.03 8.18 5.65
C PHE A 229 -1.02 7.17 5.12
N HIS A 230 -1.21 5.91 5.43
CA HIS A 230 -0.41 4.84 4.87
C HIS A 230 -0.61 4.74 3.33
N LEU A 231 -1.85 4.87 2.87
CA LEU A 231 -2.18 4.95 1.45
C LEU A 231 -1.48 6.16 0.78
N ILE A 232 -1.62 7.36 1.37
CA ILE A 232 -0.99 8.59 0.88
C ILE A 232 0.53 8.46 0.85
N LYS A 233 1.14 7.92 1.91
CA LYS A 233 2.58 7.62 1.94
C LYS A 233 2.99 6.73 0.76
N HIS A 234 2.24 5.66 0.51
CA HIS A 234 2.55 4.78 -0.61
C HIS A 234 2.36 5.44 -1.97
N ILE A 235 1.29 6.19 -2.18
CA ILE A 235 1.10 6.98 -3.40
C ILE A 235 2.29 7.93 -3.62
N SER A 236 2.78 8.55 -2.55
CA SER A 236 3.86 9.54 -2.62
C SER A 236 5.24 8.96 -2.87
N TYR A 237 5.55 7.76 -2.36
CA TYR A 237 6.93 7.25 -2.33
C TYR A 237 7.16 5.95 -3.09
N THR A 238 6.29 4.96 -2.93
CA THR A 238 6.55 3.59 -3.38
C THR A 238 5.53 3.03 -4.36
N GLY A 239 4.44 3.74 -4.55
CA GLY A 239 3.25 3.21 -5.20
C GLY A 239 2.37 2.39 -4.25
N THR A 240 1.10 2.27 -4.61
CA THR A 240 0.10 1.55 -3.82
C THR A 240 -0.62 0.51 -4.67
N SER A 241 -1.31 -0.42 -4.02
CA SER A 241 -2.13 -1.45 -4.66
C SER A 241 -3.61 -1.20 -4.40
N ILE A 242 -4.48 -1.72 -5.26
CA ILE A 242 -5.93 -1.64 -5.08
C ILE A 242 -6.38 -2.28 -3.77
N ARG A 243 -5.64 -3.25 -3.25
CA ARG A 243 -5.88 -3.85 -1.94
C ARG A 243 -5.94 -2.81 -0.82
N SER A 244 -5.12 -1.76 -0.87
CA SER A 244 -5.13 -0.71 0.17
C SER A 244 -6.43 0.10 0.16
N ILE A 245 -7.03 0.33 -1.00
CA ILE A 245 -8.34 0.99 -1.11
C ILE A 245 -9.45 0.02 -0.68
N MET A 246 -9.33 -1.24 -1.04
CA MET A 246 -10.27 -2.28 -0.61
C MET A 246 -10.23 -2.48 0.90
N ASP A 247 -9.05 -2.47 1.54
CA ASP A 247 -8.92 -2.48 3.01
C ASP A 247 -9.74 -1.34 3.65
N ILE A 248 -9.70 -0.12 3.06
CA ILE A 248 -10.50 1.03 3.53
C ILE A 248 -11.99 0.77 3.34
N SER A 249 -12.42 0.24 2.18
CA SER A 249 -13.83 -0.07 1.94
C SER A 249 -14.39 -1.08 2.93
N LEU A 250 -13.70 -2.20 3.13
CA LEU A 250 -14.11 -3.24 4.08
C LEU A 250 -14.08 -2.71 5.53
N PHE A 251 -13.10 -1.87 5.86
CA PHE A 251 -13.02 -1.24 7.16
C PHE A 251 -14.21 -0.31 7.41
N MET A 252 -14.59 0.49 6.44
CA MET A 252 -15.76 1.37 6.51
C MET A 252 -17.07 0.58 6.67
N GLN A 253 -17.26 -0.50 5.91
CA GLN A 253 -18.44 -1.38 6.06
C GLN A 253 -18.56 -1.93 7.48
N ARG A 254 -17.43 -2.24 8.12
CA ARG A 254 -17.42 -2.85 9.46
C ARG A 254 -17.56 -1.86 10.60
N TYR A 255 -16.92 -0.69 10.50
CA TYR A 255 -16.67 0.20 11.64
C TYR A 255 -17.25 1.61 11.49
N SER A 256 -17.97 1.93 10.40
CA SER A 256 -18.47 3.30 10.14
C SER A 256 -19.32 3.86 11.28
N LEU A 257 -20.11 3.02 11.95
CA LEU A 257 -20.96 3.42 13.09
C LEU A 257 -20.16 3.82 14.35
N GLU A 258 -18.88 3.45 14.41
CA GLU A 258 -17.99 3.74 15.53
C GLU A 258 -17.05 4.93 15.25
N ILE A 259 -17.15 5.55 14.05
CA ILE A 259 -16.24 6.61 13.59
C ILE A 259 -16.89 7.97 13.73
N ASP A 260 -16.21 8.89 14.40
CA ASP A 260 -16.56 10.32 14.35
C ASP A 260 -16.07 10.94 13.03
N PHE A 261 -16.95 10.96 12.05
CA PHE A 261 -16.64 11.50 10.72
C PHE A 261 -16.40 13.02 10.73
N THR A 262 -16.99 13.76 11.66
CA THR A 262 -16.75 15.21 11.77
C THR A 262 -15.27 15.47 12.03
N GLN A 263 -14.68 14.71 12.94
CA GLN A 263 -13.25 14.80 13.23
C GLN A 263 -12.41 14.38 12.02
N PHE A 264 -12.77 13.26 11.35
CA PHE A 264 -12.04 12.78 10.18
C PHE A 264 -12.04 13.81 9.04
N VAL A 265 -13.21 14.36 8.69
CA VAL A 265 -13.37 15.39 7.65
C VAL A 265 -12.52 16.62 7.96
N THR A 266 -12.65 17.15 9.19
CA THR A 266 -11.89 18.33 9.62
C THR A 266 -10.39 18.13 9.43
N GLN A 267 -9.87 16.96 9.78
CA GLN A 267 -8.45 16.67 9.66
C GLN A 267 -8.01 16.49 8.21
N MET A 268 -8.80 15.80 7.37
CA MET A 268 -8.51 15.69 5.93
C MET A 268 -8.48 17.05 5.25
N GLN A 269 -9.40 17.96 5.62
CA GLN A 269 -9.43 19.33 5.12
C GLN A 269 -8.21 20.15 5.57
N GLN A 270 -7.88 20.11 6.86
CA GLN A 270 -6.73 20.83 7.42
C GLN A 270 -5.40 20.40 6.81
N LEU A 271 -5.27 19.10 6.49
CA LEU A 271 -4.08 18.54 5.88
C LEU A 271 -4.06 18.64 4.34
N GLY A 272 -5.12 19.20 3.73
CA GLY A 272 -5.22 19.35 2.28
C GLY A 272 -5.53 18.05 1.51
N TYR A 273 -5.97 17.00 2.19
CA TYR A 273 -6.22 15.68 1.57
C TYR A 273 -7.67 15.40 1.18
N SER A 274 -8.53 16.41 1.19
CA SER A 274 -9.95 16.25 0.84
C SER A 274 -10.17 15.63 -0.54
N GLN A 275 -9.40 16.04 -1.55
CA GLN A 275 -9.54 15.49 -2.90
C GLN A 275 -9.09 14.03 -2.97
N CYS A 276 -8.02 13.67 -2.27
CA CYS A 276 -7.58 12.29 -2.17
C CYS A 276 -8.63 11.42 -1.46
N ALA A 277 -9.18 11.89 -0.34
CA ALA A 277 -10.24 11.20 0.39
C ALA A 277 -11.48 11.00 -0.49
N LYS A 278 -11.93 12.06 -1.20
CA LYS A 278 -13.05 11.99 -2.14
C LYS A 278 -12.79 10.97 -3.25
N ALA A 279 -11.61 10.96 -3.86
CA ALA A 279 -11.25 9.98 -4.89
C ALA A 279 -11.28 8.54 -4.36
N VAL A 280 -10.74 8.29 -3.16
CA VAL A 280 -10.75 6.97 -2.52
C VAL A 280 -12.17 6.51 -2.23
N PHE A 281 -13.02 7.34 -1.61
CA PHE A 281 -14.41 6.98 -1.32
C PHE A 281 -15.25 6.79 -2.59
N SER A 282 -14.99 7.59 -3.64
CA SER A 282 -15.64 7.41 -4.95
C SER A 282 -15.29 6.03 -5.55
N ILE A 283 -14.03 5.58 -5.44
CA ILE A 283 -13.62 4.23 -5.85
C ILE A 283 -14.32 3.17 -4.98
N CYS A 284 -14.38 3.38 -3.67
CA CYS A 284 -15.07 2.46 -2.76
C CYS A 284 -16.56 2.33 -3.11
N LYS A 285 -17.24 3.43 -3.42
CA LYS A 285 -18.66 3.45 -3.83
C LYS A 285 -18.85 2.77 -5.18
N GLU A 286 -18.08 3.17 -6.20
CA GLU A 286 -18.27 2.71 -7.59
C GLU A 286 -17.91 1.23 -7.80
N PHE A 287 -16.83 0.76 -7.15
CA PHE A 287 -16.26 -0.55 -7.44
C PHE A 287 -16.34 -1.56 -6.29
N PHE A 288 -16.57 -1.11 -5.05
CA PHE A 288 -16.74 -2.00 -3.90
C PHE A 288 -18.12 -1.84 -3.27
N GLU A 289 -19.02 -1.09 -3.93
CA GLU A 289 -20.41 -0.88 -3.50
C GLU A 289 -20.52 -0.48 -2.03
N LEU A 290 -19.56 0.35 -1.56
CA LEU A 290 -19.66 0.96 -0.25
C LEU A 290 -20.90 1.86 -0.24
N ASP A 291 -21.79 1.62 0.72
CA ASP A 291 -22.99 2.39 0.88
C ASP A 291 -22.64 3.88 1.07
N GLU A 292 -23.33 4.77 0.32
CA GLU A 292 -23.08 6.19 0.37
C GLU A 292 -23.38 6.79 1.75
N ASP A 293 -24.33 6.20 2.49
CA ASP A 293 -24.65 6.59 3.86
C ASP A 293 -23.49 6.33 4.86
N LEU A 294 -22.53 5.48 4.48
CA LEU A 294 -21.30 5.22 5.25
C LEU A 294 -20.15 6.17 4.89
N ILE A 295 -20.33 7.07 3.93
CA ILE A 295 -19.32 8.02 3.46
C ILE A 295 -19.62 9.40 4.04
N PRO A 296 -18.61 10.13 4.60
CA PRO A 296 -18.83 11.51 5.01
C PRO A 296 -19.41 12.37 3.86
N VAL A 297 -20.43 13.15 4.14
CA VAL A 297 -21.15 13.94 3.12
C VAL A 297 -20.24 14.87 2.30
N GLU A 298 -19.14 15.35 2.91
CA GLU A 298 -18.14 16.19 2.25
C GLU A 298 -17.32 15.44 1.19
N PHE A 299 -17.32 14.10 1.26
CA PHE A 299 -16.59 13.22 0.37
C PHE A 299 -17.50 12.37 -0.52
N THR A 300 -18.82 12.57 -0.45
CA THR A 300 -19.78 11.93 -1.36
C THR A 300 -19.74 12.54 -2.77
N GLY A 301 -20.39 11.85 -3.70
CA GLY A 301 -20.48 12.24 -5.11
C GLY A 301 -19.29 11.75 -5.94
N ASP A 302 -19.43 11.88 -7.25
CA ASP A 302 -18.45 11.40 -8.21
C ASP A 302 -17.18 12.24 -8.17
N SER A 303 -16.05 11.59 -8.32
CA SER A 303 -14.75 12.22 -8.42
C SER A 303 -14.10 11.88 -9.76
N GLU A 304 -13.87 12.90 -10.60
CA GLU A 304 -13.08 12.74 -11.82
C GLU A 304 -11.69 12.16 -11.54
N TYR A 305 -11.15 12.41 -10.35
CA TYR A 305 -9.85 11.89 -9.91
C TYR A 305 -9.89 10.40 -9.57
N ALA A 306 -11.04 9.81 -9.29
CA ALA A 306 -11.16 8.38 -9.01
C ALA A 306 -10.76 7.55 -10.24
N GLN A 307 -11.27 7.89 -11.41
CA GLN A 307 -10.93 7.19 -12.65
C GLN A 307 -9.46 7.42 -13.03
N VAL A 308 -8.95 8.65 -12.88
CA VAL A 308 -7.54 8.98 -13.11
C VAL A 308 -6.65 8.19 -12.15
N MET A 309 -7.00 8.10 -10.87
CA MET A 309 -6.25 7.35 -9.87
C MET A 309 -6.19 5.87 -10.23
N LEU A 310 -7.32 5.23 -10.55
CA LEU A 310 -7.37 3.82 -10.95
C LEU A 310 -6.59 3.56 -12.24
N GLN A 311 -6.77 4.38 -13.26
CA GLN A 311 -6.07 4.24 -14.53
C GLN A 311 -4.56 4.30 -14.33
N ARG A 312 -4.07 5.28 -13.57
CA ARG A 312 -2.63 5.41 -13.27
C ARG A 312 -2.09 4.30 -12.36
N MET A 313 -2.93 3.74 -11.48
CA MET A 313 -2.53 2.55 -10.68
C MET A 313 -2.14 1.37 -11.57
N TYR A 314 -2.73 1.24 -12.74
CA TYR A 314 -2.57 0.07 -13.59
C TYR A 314 -1.78 0.32 -14.88
N GLU A 315 -1.90 1.48 -15.51
CA GLU A 315 -1.23 1.75 -16.80
C GLU A 315 0.29 1.96 -16.67
N ASN A 316 0.72 2.76 -15.71
CA ASN A 316 2.10 3.24 -15.67
C ASN A 316 2.98 2.57 -14.61
N GLY A 317 2.45 1.59 -13.86
CA GLY A 317 3.17 1.05 -12.71
C GLY A 317 3.45 2.11 -11.62
N ALA A 318 2.96 3.33 -11.84
CA ALA A 318 3.28 4.51 -11.03
C ALA A 318 2.80 4.39 -9.58
N ILE A 319 1.78 3.57 -9.33
CA ILE A 319 1.18 3.39 -8.01
C ILE A 319 1.25 1.93 -7.53
N THR A 320 1.71 0.99 -8.35
CA THR A 320 1.64 -0.43 -8.02
C THR A 320 2.88 -1.00 -7.33
N GLY A 321 4.00 -0.31 -7.33
CA GLY A 321 5.25 -0.80 -6.69
C GLY A 321 5.78 -2.15 -7.21
N TYR A 322 5.12 -2.77 -8.20
CA TYR A 322 5.41 -4.14 -8.65
C TYR A 322 6.61 -4.22 -9.61
N ASN A 323 6.94 -3.12 -10.28
CA ASN A 323 8.12 -2.99 -11.15
C ASN A 323 9.21 -2.10 -10.55
N MET A 324 9.16 -1.86 -9.25
CA MET A 324 10.29 -1.20 -8.62
C MET A 324 11.46 -2.18 -8.58
N ASP A 325 12.28 -2.14 -9.61
CA ASP A 325 13.71 -2.29 -9.39
C ASP A 325 14.04 -1.42 -8.17
N TYR A 326 14.75 -1.95 -7.20
CA TYR A 326 15.20 -1.26 -5.98
C TYR A 326 15.90 0.09 -6.25
N ASN A 327 16.03 0.46 -7.52
CA ASN A 327 16.63 1.68 -8.04
C ASN A 327 15.62 2.71 -8.57
N ASP A 328 14.30 2.43 -8.61
CA ASP A 328 13.32 3.43 -9.06
C ASP A 328 13.05 4.45 -7.95
N THR A 329 13.83 5.52 -7.97
CA THR A 329 13.69 6.67 -7.06
C THR A 329 12.70 7.72 -7.58
N SER A 330 12.03 7.46 -8.71
CA SER A 330 11.21 8.46 -9.41
C SER A 330 10.02 8.96 -8.58
N MET A 331 9.36 8.08 -7.79
CA MET A 331 8.26 8.49 -6.90
C MET A 331 8.75 9.37 -5.75
N SER A 332 9.80 8.94 -5.06
CA SER A 332 10.40 9.72 -3.97
C SER A 332 10.89 11.08 -4.44
N VAL A 333 11.51 11.13 -5.64
CA VAL A 333 11.95 12.38 -6.27
C VAL A 333 10.75 13.25 -6.66
N ALA A 334 9.71 12.66 -7.25
CA ALA A 334 8.50 13.38 -7.64
C ALA A 334 7.84 14.04 -6.42
N TYR A 335 7.69 13.31 -5.33
CA TYR A 335 7.13 13.85 -4.09
C TYR A 335 8.00 14.96 -3.49
N GLN A 336 9.31 14.75 -3.38
CA GLN A 336 10.22 15.79 -2.87
C GLN A 336 10.19 17.04 -3.73
N VAL A 337 10.09 16.90 -5.06
CA VAL A 337 9.97 18.05 -5.96
C VAL A 337 8.65 18.78 -5.74
N SER A 338 7.54 18.06 -5.66
CA SER A 338 6.22 18.65 -5.44
C SER A 338 6.11 19.33 -4.06
N TYR A 339 6.74 18.78 -3.03
CA TYR A 339 6.75 19.34 -1.68
C TYR A 339 7.62 20.61 -1.55
N THR A 340 8.78 20.65 -2.22
CA THR A 340 9.74 21.78 -2.08
C THR A 340 9.46 22.94 -3.02
N GLU A 341 8.67 22.77 -4.08
CA GLU A 341 8.46 23.76 -5.14
C GLU A 341 7.14 24.52 -5.03
N GLY A 342 6.72 24.89 -3.83
CA GLY A 342 5.61 25.83 -3.65
C GLY A 342 5.75 27.17 -4.40
N TYR A 343 6.90 27.48 -5.01
CA TYR A 343 7.14 28.69 -5.84
C TYR A 343 8.21 28.46 -6.94
N HIS A 344 7.81 28.64 -8.18
CA HIS A 344 8.57 29.09 -9.36
C HIS A 344 10.08 28.79 -9.45
N TYR A 345 10.49 27.57 -9.76
CA TYR A 345 11.79 27.34 -10.39
C TYR A 345 11.75 26.17 -11.37
N ASN A 346 12.70 26.14 -12.33
CA ASN A 346 12.77 25.17 -13.44
C ASN A 346 12.58 23.72 -12.96
N LYS A 347 11.32 23.23 -12.90
CA LYS A 347 10.93 21.89 -12.40
C LYS A 347 11.79 20.75 -12.96
N HIS A 348 12.22 20.91 -14.21
CA HIS A 348 13.04 19.91 -14.87
C HIS A 348 14.46 19.78 -14.28
N LEU A 349 15.12 20.91 -14.00
CA LEU A 349 16.49 20.89 -13.46
C LEU A 349 16.51 20.31 -12.04
N SER A 350 15.52 20.64 -11.24
CA SER A 350 15.39 20.10 -9.87
C SER A 350 15.18 18.58 -9.86
N ILE A 351 14.35 18.03 -10.76
CA ILE A 351 14.16 16.58 -10.90
C ILE A 351 15.49 15.90 -11.26
N TYR A 352 16.20 16.43 -12.28
CA TYR A 352 17.49 15.86 -12.68
C TYR A 352 18.52 15.90 -11.55
N MET A 353 18.60 17.01 -10.83
CA MET A 353 19.55 17.15 -9.72
C MET A 353 19.23 16.18 -8.59
N LYS A 354 17.96 15.99 -8.22
CA LYS A 354 17.56 15.03 -7.17
C LYS A 354 17.73 13.57 -7.59
N MET A 355 17.55 13.25 -8.87
CA MET A 355 17.84 11.91 -9.40
C MET A 355 19.33 11.61 -9.44
N LEU A 356 20.17 12.59 -9.79
CA LEU A 356 21.63 12.43 -9.82
C LEU A 356 22.24 12.40 -8.42
N PHE A 357 21.73 13.21 -7.50
CA PHE A 357 22.23 13.41 -6.14
C PHE A 357 21.16 13.13 -5.10
N PRO A 358 20.66 11.88 -5.00
CA PRO A 358 19.63 11.54 -4.03
C PRO A 358 20.12 11.78 -2.60
N GLY A 359 19.21 12.20 -1.72
CA GLY A 359 19.49 12.30 -0.29
C GLY A 359 19.82 10.95 0.34
N ARG A 360 20.43 10.95 1.52
CA ARG A 360 20.94 9.75 2.21
C ARG A 360 19.92 8.64 2.38
N TYR A 361 18.67 8.97 2.61
CA TYR A 361 17.57 8.00 2.82
C TYR A 361 16.99 7.43 1.52
N ASN A 362 17.26 8.08 0.38
CA ASN A 362 16.84 7.65 -0.96
C ASN A 362 17.90 6.83 -1.69
N LEU A 363 19.01 6.51 -1.02
CA LEU A 363 20.04 5.62 -1.53
C LEU A 363 19.68 4.16 -1.22
N GLY A 364 19.87 3.28 -2.21
CA GLY A 364 19.65 1.85 -2.09
C GLY A 364 20.48 1.16 -0.98
N PRO A 365 20.24 -0.12 -0.69
CA PRO A 365 20.92 -0.86 0.38
C PRO A 365 22.43 -0.95 0.18
N ASP A 366 22.94 -0.86 -1.04
CA ASP A 366 24.38 -0.88 -1.35
C ASP A 366 25.15 0.34 -0.81
N TYR A 367 24.45 1.37 -0.32
CA TYR A 367 25.00 2.65 0.13
C TYR A 367 24.77 2.92 1.62
N VAL A 368 24.62 1.86 2.43
CA VAL A 368 24.40 1.94 3.90
C VAL A 368 25.47 2.79 4.60
N TYR A 369 26.71 2.74 4.11
CA TYR A 369 27.79 3.57 4.64
C TYR A 369 27.51 5.08 4.56
N ALA A 370 26.81 5.53 3.51
CA ALA A 370 26.45 6.95 3.34
C ALA A 370 25.16 7.31 4.08
N ARG A 371 24.29 6.31 4.38
CA ARG A 371 23.16 6.50 5.27
C ARG A 371 23.62 6.77 6.71
N ASN A 372 24.63 6.02 7.16
CA ASN A 372 25.16 6.11 8.52
C ASN A 372 26.08 7.32 8.70
N ASN A 373 26.78 7.74 7.63
CA ASN A 373 27.67 8.92 7.67
C ASN A 373 27.36 9.86 6.49
N PRO A 374 26.67 10.99 6.71
CA PRO A 374 26.30 11.94 5.67
C PRO A 374 27.48 12.53 4.88
N LEU A 375 28.68 12.59 5.48
CA LEU A 375 29.89 13.08 4.82
C LEU A 375 30.31 12.17 3.65
N LEU A 376 29.86 10.92 3.64
CA LEU A 376 30.13 9.97 2.54
C LEU A 376 29.11 10.02 1.40
N LEU A 377 28.13 10.91 1.46
CA LEU A 377 27.16 11.11 0.37
C LEU A 377 27.81 11.37 -0.99
N PRO A 378 28.80 12.27 -1.14
CA PRO A 378 29.49 12.47 -2.42
C PRO A 378 30.14 11.18 -2.96
N VAL A 379 30.71 10.37 -2.06
CA VAL A 379 31.30 9.06 -2.43
C VAL A 379 30.22 8.10 -2.92
N ALA A 380 29.06 8.07 -2.27
CA ALA A 380 27.94 7.24 -2.69
C ALA A 380 27.38 7.65 -4.07
N TRP A 381 27.33 8.94 -4.37
CA TRP A 381 26.90 9.43 -5.69
C TRP A 381 27.88 9.01 -6.79
N ILE A 382 29.20 9.11 -6.54
CA ILE A 382 30.23 8.64 -7.48
C ILE A 382 30.14 7.13 -7.66
N HIS A 383 30.05 6.37 -6.57
CA HIS A 383 29.90 4.92 -6.60
C HIS A 383 28.67 4.50 -7.41
N ARG A 384 27.51 5.14 -7.17
CA ARG A 384 26.28 4.91 -7.92
C ARG A 384 26.44 5.24 -9.40
N ALA A 385 27.06 6.37 -9.74
CA ALA A 385 27.31 6.75 -11.13
C ALA A 385 28.22 5.74 -11.85
N LEU A 386 29.32 5.32 -11.23
CA LEU A 386 30.23 4.32 -11.78
C LEU A 386 29.55 2.97 -11.97
N ARG A 387 28.79 2.51 -10.98
CA ARG A 387 28.04 1.26 -11.09
C ARG A 387 27.02 1.30 -12.23
N ASN A 388 26.28 2.40 -12.35
CA ASN A 388 25.31 2.57 -13.43
C ASN A 388 25.99 2.62 -14.81
N ILE A 389 27.17 3.26 -14.95
CA ILE A 389 27.94 3.28 -16.19
C ILE A 389 28.46 1.88 -16.56
N LEU A 390 28.92 1.11 -15.57
CA LEU A 390 29.48 -0.23 -15.78
C LEU A 390 28.41 -1.29 -16.05
N CYS A 391 27.22 -1.14 -15.44
CA CYS A 391 26.16 -2.15 -15.53
C CYS A 391 25.14 -1.92 -16.66
N THR A 392 25.07 -0.75 -17.29
CA THR A 392 24.03 -0.46 -18.29
C THR A 392 24.57 0.26 -19.52
N LYS A 393 24.59 -0.45 -20.65
CA LYS A 393 24.76 0.18 -22.00
C LYS A 393 23.57 1.08 -22.40
N LYS A 394 22.53 1.24 -21.57
CA LYS A 394 21.27 1.96 -21.84
C LYS A 394 21.01 3.13 -20.89
N LEU A 395 22.03 3.70 -20.27
CA LEU A 395 21.89 4.71 -19.22
C LEU A 395 20.97 5.88 -19.60
N PHE A 396 21.10 6.38 -20.82
CA PHE A 396 20.35 7.57 -21.27
C PHE A 396 18.86 7.29 -21.52
N THR A 397 18.51 6.09 -21.98
CA THR A 397 17.11 5.69 -22.21
C THR A 397 16.36 5.43 -20.90
N VAL A 398 17.00 4.78 -19.94
CA VAL A 398 16.45 4.54 -18.60
C VAL A 398 16.25 5.88 -17.87
N PHE A 399 17.26 6.76 -17.89
CA PHE A 399 17.17 8.08 -17.26
C PHE A 399 16.04 8.95 -17.83
N LYS A 400 15.86 8.94 -19.17
CA LYS A 400 14.76 9.68 -19.82
C LYS A 400 13.40 9.09 -19.49
N SER A 401 13.29 7.78 -19.39
CA SER A 401 12.08 7.08 -18.94
C SER A 401 11.73 7.45 -17.49
N ASP A 402 12.70 7.44 -16.59
CA ASP A 402 12.50 7.76 -15.18
C ASP A 402 12.07 9.22 -14.97
N VAL A 403 12.63 10.16 -15.75
CA VAL A 403 12.23 11.58 -15.69
C VAL A 403 10.79 11.77 -16.18
N ASN A 404 10.39 11.10 -17.26
CA ASN A 404 9.01 11.18 -17.73
C ASN A 404 8.04 10.55 -16.72
N SER A 405 8.38 9.40 -16.15
CA SER A 405 7.63 8.78 -15.08
C SER A 405 7.50 9.70 -13.86
N ALA A 406 8.59 10.38 -13.45
CA ALA A 406 8.54 11.34 -12.35
C ALA A 406 7.60 12.53 -12.63
N LYS A 407 7.56 13.05 -13.87
CA LYS A 407 6.63 14.12 -14.25
C LYS A 407 5.18 13.69 -14.18
N GLU A 408 4.85 12.50 -14.67
CA GLU A 408 3.50 11.96 -14.61
C GLU A 408 3.05 11.77 -13.15
N LYS A 409 3.98 11.32 -12.30
CA LYS A 409 3.74 11.16 -10.87
C LYS A 409 3.50 12.50 -10.17
N ILE A 410 4.27 13.55 -10.51
CA ILE A 410 4.05 14.92 -10.02
C ILE A 410 2.66 15.42 -10.41
N ASN A 411 2.22 15.18 -11.65
CA ASN A 411 0.89 15.58 -12.08
C ASN A 411 -0.19 14.88 -11.26
N LEU A 412 -0.08 13.57 -11.03
CA LEU A 412 -1.02 12.83 -10.19
C LEU A 412 -1.05 13.38 -8.74
N LEU A 413 0.12 13.63 -8.14
CA LEU A 413 0.20 14.19 -6.79
C LEU A 413 -0.44 15.57 -6.70
N ASN A 414 -0.29 16.39 -7.73
CA ASN A 414 -0.93 17.70 -7.82
C ASN A 414 -2.46 17.57 -8.00
N GLU A 415 -2.92 16.65 -8.86
CA GLU A 415 -4.34 16.39 -9.10
C GLU A 415 -5.04 15.91 -7.81
N LEU A 416 -4.39 15.03 -7.05
CA LEU A 416 -4.89 14.55 -5.77
C LEU A 416 -4.65 15.50 -4.59
N ASN A 417 -4.05 16.67 -4.86
CA ASN A 417 -3.63 17.65 -3.85
C ASN A 417 -2.71 17.07 -2.76
N ILE A 418 -1.94 16.04 -3.10
CA ILE A 418 -0.95 15.41 -2.21
C ILE A 418 0.41 16.17 -2.26
N SER A 419 0.56 17.11 -3.19
CA SER A 419 1.71 18.00 -3.23
C SER A 419 1.70 18.91 -2.02
N GLY A 420 2.80 18.98 -1.28
CA GLY A 420 2.95 19.69 0.00
C GLY A 420 2.71 21.20 0.03
N ASN A 421 1.83 21.70 -0.83
CA ASN A 421 1.31 23.05 -0.77
C ASN A 421 0.18 23.13 0.27
N MET A 422 0.52 23.02 1.54
CA MET A 422 -0.30 23.63 2.56
C MET A 422 -0.17 25.15 2.37
N ASN A 423 -0.99 25.72 1.49
CA ASN A 423 -1.30 27.12 1.57
C ASN A 423 -2.07 27.35 2.88
N THR A 424 -1.32 27.52 3.95
CA THR A 424 -1.78 28.30 5.09
C THR A 424 -1.91 29.74 4.60
N LYS A 425 -2.91 30.01 3.80
CA LYS A 425 -3.56 31.31 3.83
C LYS A 425 -4.40 31.30 5.11
N GLU A 426 -3.75 31.56 6.22
CA GLU A 426 -4.39 32.28 7.30
C GLU A 426 -4.92 33.57 6.66
N ASN A 427 -6.21 33.59 6.39
CA ASN A 427 -6.91 34.85 6.16
C ASN A 427 -6.87 35.59 7.48
N ASN A 428 -6.06 36.67 7.52
CA ASN A 428 -6.26 37.78 8.43
C ASN A 428 -7.68 38.33 8.36
#